data_3373774d4b6d89dbc98a7c8468c1fc6b
#
_entry.id   3373774d4b6d89dbc98a7c8468c1fc6b
#
_cell.length_a   1.000
_cell.length_b   1.000
_cell.length_c   1.000
_cell.angle_alpha   90.00
_cell.angle_beta   90.00
_cell.angle_gamma   90.00
#
_symmetry.space_group_name_H-M   'P 1'
#
loop_
_entity.id
_entity.type
_entity.pdbx_description
1 polymer ?
#
loop_
_entity_poly.entity_id
_entity_poly.type
_entity_poly.pdbx_seq_one_letter_code
_entity_poly.pdbx_strand_id
1 'polypeptide(L)'
;HVDFSYEVSRSLAACEGAILLVDAAQGIEAQTLANLYLAMENDLEIIPVLNKIDLPAADPERVAREIADLIGGSPEDILKVSGKTGMGVEELLDSVVARIPSPTGDADAPARAMIFDSVYDAYRGVVTYVRVIDGRLAPREKIKMMSTGAEHEALEVGVSAPEPTPTKGLSVGEVGYLITGVKDVRQS
;
A
#
# COMPACT_ATOMS: atom_id res chain seq x y z
N HIS A 1 9.72 3.52 -14.06
CA HIS A 1 10.61 2.37 -14.20
C HIS A 1 9.81 1.08 -14.18
N VAL A 2 9.78 0.38 -15.31
CA VAL A 2 9.05 -0.88 -15.53
C VAL A 2 9.65 -2.02 -14.69
N ASP A 3 10.86 -1.84 -14.16
CA ASP A 3 11.62 -2.85 -13.44
C ASP A 3 11.12 -3.13 -12.01
N PHE A 4 10.20 -2.32 -11.47
CA PHE A 4 9.63 -2.47 -10.12
C PHE A 4 8.21 -3.04 -10.10
N SER A 5 7.76 -3.65 -11.18
CA SER A 5 6.39 -4.20 -11.27
C SER A 5 6.11 -5.27 -10.23
N TYR A 6 7.12 -6.06 -9.87
CA TYR A 6 6.99 -7.11 -8.86
C TYR A 6 6.78 -6.54 -7.45
N GLU A 7 7.61 -5.55 -7.06
CA GLU A 7 7.49 -4.87 -5.76
C GLU A 7 6.17 -4.10 -5.67
N VAL A 8 5.77 -3.43 -6.75
CA VAL A 8 4.48 -2.72 -6.83
C VAL A 8 3.32 -3.71 -6.66
N SER A 9 3.33 -4.84 -7.37
CA SER A 9 2.28 -5.86 -7.26
C SER A 9 2.15 -6.41 -5.83
N ARG A 10 3.26 -6.69 -5.16
CA ARG A 10 3.25 -7.16 -3.76
C ARG A 10 2.70 -6.11 -2.80
N SER A 11 3.09 -4.85 -2.97
CA SER A 11 2.58 -3.73 -2.16
C SER A 11 1.08 -3.52 -2.37
N LEU A 12 0.61 -3.61 -3.62
CA LEU A 12 -0.81 -3.49 -3.94
C LEU A 12 -1.64 -4.65 -3.35
N ALA A 13 -1.09 -5.86 -3.32
CA ALA A 13 -1.74 -7.00 -2.67
C ALA A 13 -1.97 -6.78 -1.16
N ALA A 14 -1.26 -5.85 -0.53
CA ALA A 14 -1.45 -5.46 0.87
C ALA A 14 -2.50 -4.35 1.07
N CYS A 15 -3.16 -3.88 0.01
CA CYS A 15 -4.06 -2.72 0.04
C CYS A 15 -5.51 -3.12 -0.31
N GLU A 16 -6.46 -2.34 0.13
CA GLU A 16 -7.88 -2.39 -0.26
C GLU A 16 -8.22 -1.38 -1.35
N GLY A 17 -7.40 -0.36 -1.52
CA GLY A 17 -7.58 0.67 -2.52
C GLY A 17 -6.27 1.32 -2.93
N ALA A 18 -6.33 2.09 -4.02
CA ALA A 18 -5.21 2.82 -4.56
C ALA A 18 -5.64 4.19 -5.08
N ILE A 19 -4.79 5.18 -4.89
CA ILE A 19 -4.94 6.48 -5.53
C ILE A 19 -4.21 6.43 -6.86
N LEU A 20 -4.95 6.61 -7.96
CA LEU A 20 -4.38 6.81 -9.28
C LEU A 20 -4.00 8.28 -9.44
N LEU A 21 -2.76 8.60 -9.14
CA LEU A 21 -2.25 9.97 -9.16
C LEU A 21 -1.69 10.32 -10.53
N VAL A 22 -2.29 11.29 -11.21
CA VAL A 22 -1.89 11.75 -12.54
C VAL A 22 -1.47 13.22 -12.49
N ASP A 23 -0.36 13.53 -13.12
CA ASP A 23 0.11 14.92 -13.28
C ASP A 23 -0.79 15.68 -14.28
N ALA A 24 -1.40 16.78 -13.83
CA ALA A 24 -2.32 17.56 -14.65
C ALA A 24 -1.66 18.29 -15.83
N ALA A 25 -0.33 18.40 -15.83
CA ALA A 25 0.43 18.97 -16.93
C ALA A 25 0.90 17.91 -17.92
N GLN A 26 1.41 16.78 -17.43
CA GLN A 26 1.96 15.70 -18.26
C GLN A 26 0.88 14.74 -18.79
N GLY A 27 -0.16 14.49 -18.01
CA GLY A 27 -1.20 13.53 -18.36
C GLY A 27 -0.82 12.09 -18.02
N ILE A 28 -1.48 11.14 -18.70
CA ILE A 28 -1.29 9.71 -18.49
C ILE A 28 0.00 9.25 -19.19
N GLU A 29 0.87 8.61 -18.42
CA GLU A 29 2.12 8.03 -18.91
C GLU A 29 2.04 6.49 -18.95
N ALA A 30 2.96 5.84 -19.65
CA ALA A 30 3.00 4.38 -19.77
C ALA A 30 3.09 3.69 -18.39
N GLN A 31 3.82 4.27 -17.44
CA GLN A 31 3.92 3.76 -16.09
C GLN A 31 2.60 3.88 -15.31
N THR A 32 1.85 4.95 -15.54
CA THR A 32 0.50 5.12 -14.97
C THR A 32 -0.41 3.98 -15.39
N LEU A 33 -0.40 3.63 -16.68
CA LEU A 33 -1.18 2.53 -17.23
C LEU A 33 -0.77 1.18 -16.64
N ALA A 34 0.54 0.89 -16.58
CA ALA A 34 1.06 -0.36 -16.02
C ALA A 34 0.65 -0.54 -14.56
N ASN A 35 0.78 0.50 -13.74
CA ASN A 35 0.39 0.48 -12.33
C ASN A 35 -1.13 0.38 -12.15
N LEU A 36 -1.92 1.03 -13.01
CA LEU A 36 -3.37 0.92 -13.01
C LEU A 36 -3.82 -0.52 -13.24
N TYR A 37 -3.26 -1.20 -14.25
CA TYR A 37 -3.61 -2.60 -14.51
C TYR A 37 -3.25 -3.51 -13.34
N LEU A 38 -2.09 -3.33 -12.70
CA LEU A 38 -1.72 -4.08 -11.49
C LEU A 38 -2.70 -3.83 -10.33
N ALA A 39 -3.19 -2.59 -10.17
CA ALA A 39 -4.19 -2.28 -9.15
C ALA A 39 -5.53 -2.96 -9.47
N MET A 40 -5.94 -2.99 -10.73
CA MET A 40 -7.16 -3.68 -11.18
C MET A 40 -7.07 -5.20 -11.01
N GLU A 41 -5.91 -5.80 -11.29
CA GLU A 41 -5.66 -7.24 -11.07
C GLU A 41 -5.76 -7.64 -9.59
N ASN A 42 -5.49 -6.71 -8.67
CA ASN A 42 -5.66 -6.90 -7.23
C ASN A 42 -7.06 -6.52 -6.71
N ASP A 43 -8.00 -6.24 -7.60
CA ASP A 43 -9.40 -5.87 -7.27
C ASP A 43 -9.50 -4.68 -6.30
N LEU A 44 -8.64 -3.68 -6.45
CA LEU A 44 -8.59 -2.51 -5.58
C LEU A 44 -9.65 -1.48 -5.96
N GLU A 45 -10.21 -0.80 -4.95
CA GLU A 45 -10.94 0.45 -5.17
C GLU A 45 -9.96 1.52 -5.66
N ILE A 46 -10.23 2.11 -6.84
CA ILE A 46 -9.34 3.09 -7.46
C ILE A 46 -9.95 4.48 -7.34
N ILE A 47 -9.20 5.40 -6.74
CA ILE A 47 -9.56 6.81 -6.63
C ILE A 47 -8.69 7.61 -7.59
N PRO A 48 -9.21 8.07 -8.75
CA PRO A 48 -8.45 8.87 -9.69
C PRO A 48 -8.30 10.30 -9.18
N VAL A 49 -7.09 10.82 -9.27
CA VAL A 49 -6.72 12.15 -8.76
C VAL A 49 -5.79 12.86 -9.74
N LEU A 50 -6.11 14.10 -10.07
CA LEU A 50 -5.22 15.02 -10.77
C LEU A 50 -4.42 15.83 -9.78
N ASN A 51 -3.09 15.72 -9.85
CA ASN A 51 -2.17 16.51 -9.01
C ASN A 51 -1.49 17.61 -9.82
N LYS A 52 -0.89 18.54 -9.10
CA LYS A 52 -0.18 19.70 -9.64
C LYS A 52 -1.07 20.66 -10.42
N ILE A 53 -2.34 20.80 -10.04
CA ILE A 53 -3.27 21.75 -10.68
C ILE A 53 -2.85 23.21 -10.52
N ASP A 54 -1.90 23.50 -9.62
CA ASP A 54 -1.30 24.81 -9.40
C ASP A 54 -0.28 25.20 -10.50
N LEU A 55 0.15 24.28 -11.33
CA LEU A 55 1.11 24.58 -12.40
C LEU A 55 0.46 25.36 -13.53
N PRO A 56 1.15 26.37 -14.11
CA PRO A 56 0.63 27.13 -15.27
C PRO A 56 0.38 26.25 -16.53
N ALA A 57 1.13 25.16 -16.67
CA ALA A 57 0.98 24.20 -17.77
C ALA A 57 -0.08 23.12 -17.52
N ALA A 58 -0.74 23.13 -16.36
CA ALA A 58 -1.78 22.17 -16.04
C ALA A 58 -3.00 22.36 -16.95
N ASP A 59 -3.53 21.24 -17.46
CA ASP A 59 -4.79 21.19 -18.21
C ASP A 59 -5.72 20.12 -17.57
N PRO A 60 -6.32 20.43 -16.42
CA PRO A 60 -7.12 19.49 -15.67
C PRO A 60 -8.31 18.93 -16.46
N GLU A 61 -8.95 19.75 -17.29
CA GLU A 61 -10.12 19.34 -18.05
C GLU A 61 -9.79 18.31 -19.14
N ARG A 62 -8.66 18.47 -19.83
CA ARG A 62 -8.19 17.51 -20.81
C ARG A 62 -7.81 16.19 -20.15
N VAL A 63 -6.98 16.26 -19.10
CA VAL A 63 -6.46 15.05 -18.45
C VAL A 63 -7.56 14.31 -17.70
N ALA A 64 -8.56 15.02 -17.11
CA ALA A 64 -9.72 14.38 -16.51
C ALA A 64 -10.52 13.55 -17.52
N ARG A 65 -10.71 14.06 -18.74
CA ARG A 65 -11.36 13.29 -19.82
C ARG A 65 -10.55 12.05 -20.20
N GLU A 66 -9.24 12.18 -20.35
CA GLU A 66 -8.35 11.03 -20.64
C GLU A 66 -8.45 9.93 -19.57
N ILE A 67 -8.51 10.32 -18.29
CA ILE A 67 -8.69 9.37 -17.20
C ILE A 67 -10.08 8.73 -17.24
N ALA A 68 -11.13 9.51 -17.43
CA ALA A 68 -12.50 9.00 -17.51
C ALA A 68 -12.69 8.03 -18.68
N ASP A 69 -12.08 8.30 -19.82
CA ASP A 69 -12.07 7.41 -20.98
C ASP A 69 -11.34 6.08 -20.68
N LEU A 70 -10.31 6.12 -19.84
CA LEU A 70 -9.50 4.96 -19.50
C LEU A 70 -10.18 4.03 -18.48
N ILE A 71 -10.74 4.58 -17.39
CA ILE A 71 -11.28 3.81 -16.27
C ILE A 71 -12.81 3.75 -16.25
N GLY A 72 -13.46 4.52 -17.10
CA GLY A 72 -14.90 4.76 -17.05
C GLY A 72 -15.29 5.85 -16.04
N GLY A 73 -16.54 6.29 -16.09
CA GLY A 73 -17.05 7.34 -15.19
C GLY A 73 -17.11 8.71 -15.82
N SER A 74 -17.24 9.75 -15.00
CA SER A 74 -17.34 11.13 -15.44
C SER A 74 -16.07 11.93 -15.11
N PRO A 75 -15.63 12.82 -15.99
CA PRO A 75 -14.50 13.71 -15.70
C PRO A 75 -14.70 14.59 -14.47
N GLU A 76 -15.96 14.89 -14.12
CA GLU A 76 -16.32 15.70 -12.94
C GLU A 76 -16.07 14.96 -11.63
N ASP A 77 -16.04 13.62 -11.64
CA ASP A 77 -15.82 12.80 -10.46
C ASP A 77 -14.34 12.67 -10.09
N ILE A 78 -13.45 13.17 -10.96
CA ILE A 78 -12.01 13.09 -10.75
C ILE A 78 -11.57 14.23 -9.84
N LEU A 79 -10.96 13.88 -8.70
CA LEU A 79 -10.47 14.85 -7.73
C LEU A 79 -9.29 15.65 -8.27
N LYS A 80 -9.29 16.93 -8.00
CA LYS A 80 -8.25 17.87 -8.44
C LYS A 80 -7.52 18.41 -7.22
N VAL A 81 -6.21 18.16 -7.14
CA VAL A 81 -5.40 18.52 -5.97
C VAL A 81 -4.09 19.19 -6.35
N SER A 82 -3.50 19.86 -5.39
CA SER A 82 -2.10 20.25 -5.40
C SER A 82 -1.44 19.84 -4.08
N GLY A 83 -0.60 18.82 -4.14
CA GLY A 83 0.19 18.42 -2.98
C GLY A 83 1.16 19.49 -2.48
N LYS A 84 1.52 20.44 -3.36
CA LYS A 84 2.38 21.58 -3.00
C LYS A 84 1.64 22.65 -2.19
N THR A 85 0.41 22.98 -2.56
CA THR A 85 -0.36 24.06 -1.94
C THR A 85 -1.36 23.57 -0.90
N GLY A 86 -1.65 22.26 -0.89
CA GLY A 86 -2.69 21.65 -0.06
C GLY A 86 -4.10 21.74 -0.65
N MET A 87 -4.28 22.38 -1.80
CA MET A 87 -5.59 22.52 -2.44
C MET A 87 -6.19 21.15 -2.77
N GLY A 88 -7.45 20.92 -2.37
CA GLY A 88 -8.20 19.68 -2.63
C GLY A 88 -7.73 18.45 -1.84
N VAL A 89 -6.68 18.56 -1.01
CA VAL A 89 -6.13 17.41 -0.27
C VAL A 89 -7.09 16.91 0.81
N GLU A 90 -7.80 17.80 1.49
CA GLU A 90 -8.78 17.42 2.50
C GLU A 90 -9.93 16.61 1.89
N GLU A 91 -10.48 17.04 0.76
CA GLU A 91 -11.52 16.30 0.00
C GLU A 91 -11.01 14.93 -0.46
N LEU A 92 -9.74 14.84 -0.87
CA LEU A 92 -9.13 13.55 -1.22
C LEU A 92 -9.07 12.62 -0.02
N LEU A 93 -8.66 13.11 1.15
CA LEU A 93 -8.60 12.28 2.37
C LEU A 93 -10.00 11.81 2.80
N ASP A 94 -11.00 12.68 2.72
CA ASP A 94 -12.40 12.31 2.98
C ASP A 94 -12.89 11.25 1.99
N SER A 95 -12.53 11.37 0.71
CA SER A 95 -12.86 10.37 -0.31
C SER A 95 -12.19 9.02 -0.04
N VAL A 96 -10.94 9.02 0.42
CA VAL A 96 -10.22 7.79 0.82
C VAL A 96 -10.97 7.09 1.95
N VAL A 97 -11.36 7.81 2.98
CA VAL A 97 -12.11 7.25 4.13
C VAL A 97 -13.48 6.73 3.72
N ALA A 98 -14.16 7.43 2.81
CA ALA A 98 -15.51 7.07 2.39
C ALA A 98 -15.56 5.89 1.39
N ARG A 99 -14.57 5.78 0.51
CA ARG A 99 -14.62 4.86 -0.64
C ARG A 99 -13.80 3.59 -0.46
N ILE A 100 -12.64 3.66 0.20
CA ILE A 100 -11.80 2.47 0.38
C ILE A 100 -12.42 1.60 1.46
N PRO A 101 -12.73 0.32 1.15
CA PRO A 101 -13.34 -0.58 2.12
C PRO A 101 -12.38 -0.89 3.27
N SER A 102 -12.93 -1.15 4.44
CA SER A 102 -12.16 -1.63 5.58
C SER A 102 -11.56 -3.01 5.30
N PRO A 103 -10.40 -3.33 5.88
CA PRO A 103 -9.84 -4.67 5.82
C PRO A 103 -10.83 -5.72 6.30
N THR A 104 -10.83 -6.88 5.63
CA THR A 104 -11.61 -8.06 6.02
C THR A 104 -10.69 -9.10 6.65
N GLY A 105 -11.21 -9.93 7.53
CA GLY A 105 -10.49 -11.02 8.19
C GLY A 105 -11.18 -11.43 9.49
N ASP A 106 -10.76 -12.56 10.04
CA ASP A 106 -11.29 -13.09 11.31
C ASP A 106 -10.28 -12.81 12.44
N ALA A 107 -10.66 -11.92 13.36
CA ALA A 107 -9.81 -11.53 14.48
C ALA A 107 -9.60 -12.66 15.52
N ASP A 108 -10.52 -13.63 15.56
CA ASP A 108 -10.47 -14.76 16.51
C ASP A 108 -9.80 -16.01 15.91
N ALA A 109 -9.49 -15.99 14.63
CA ALA A 109 -8.75 -17.07 13.98
C ALA A 109 -7.27 -17.10 14.36
N PRO A 110 -6.57 -18.22 14.14
CA PRO A 110 -5.11 -18.27 14.24
C PRO A 110 -4.43 -17.20 13.37
N ALA A 111 -3.37 -16.59 13.90
CA ALA A 111 -2.66 -15.52 13.22
C ALA A 111 -2.16 -15.96 11.85
N ARG A 112 -2.46 -15.15 10.83
CA ARG A 112 -1.99 -15.30 9.46
C ARG A 112 -1.65 -13.93 8.90
N ALA A 113 -0.45 -13.79 8.37
CA ALA A 113 0.01 -12.54 7.79
C ALA A 113 0.65 -12.76 6.42
N MET A 114 0.53 -11.76 5.57
CA MET A 114 1.17 -11.73 4.26
C MET A 114 2.44 -10.89 4.35
N ILE A 115 3.56 -11.46 3.92
CA ILE A 115 4.82 -10.74 3.74
C ILE A 115 4.78 -10.05 2.37
N PHE A 116 4.98 -8.74 2.34
CA PHE A 116 5.03 -8.01 1.09
C PHE A 116 6.38 -7.35 0.81
N ASP A 117 7.26 -7.23 1.83
CA ASP A 117 8.62 -6.73 1.67
C ASP A 117 9.54 -7.23 2.78
N SER A 118 10.85 -7.22 2.53
CA SER A 118 11.89 -7.55 3.51
C SER A 118 13.15 -6.74 3.24
N VAL A 119 13.71 -6.17 4.31
CA VAL A 119 14.93 -5.36 4.25
C VAL A 119 15.93 -5.90 5.26
N TYR A 120 17.21 -5.96 4.87
CA TYR A 120 18.28 -6.31 5.79
C TYR A 120 18.75 -5.08 6.55
N ASP A 121 18.69 -5.16 7.87
CA ASP A 121 19.27 -4.19 8.81
C ASP A 121 20.52 -4.80 9.49
N ALA A 122 21.64 -4.07 9.48
CA ALA A 122 22.89 -4.57 10.02
C ALA A 122 22.86 -4.89 11.52
N TYR A 123 21.96 -4.26 12.26
CA TYR A 123 21.82 -4.41 13.71
C TYR A 123 20.70 -5.37 14.11
N ARG A 124 19.59 -5.37 13.38
CA ARG A 124 18.37 -6.13 13.70
C ARG A 124 18.23 -7.42 12.90
N GLY A 125 19.06 -7.61 11.86
CA GLY A 125 18.88 -8.69 10.90
C GLY A 125 17.80 -8.38 9.86
N VAL A 126 17.07 -9.39 9.43
CA VAL A 126 15.99 -9.19 8.46
C VAL A 126 14.78 -8.56 9.14
N VAL A 127 14.37 -7.40 8.64
CA VAL A 127 13.10 -6.75 8.97
C VAL A 127 12.09 -7.11 7.91
N THR A 128 11.05 -7.83 8.30
CA THR A 128 10.01 -8.32 7.39
C THR A 128 8.76 -7.47 7.53
N TYR A 129 8.30 -6.87 6.44
CA TYR A 129 7.07 -6.09 6.42
C TYR A 129 5.88 -6.98 6.12
N VAL A 130 4.86 -6.88 6.97
CA VAL A 130 3.71 -7.76 6.94
C VAL A 130 2.39 -6.99 6.99
N ARG A 131 1.36 -7.58 6.41
CA ARG A 131 -0.04 -7.24 6.67
C ARG A 131 -0.71 -8.42 7.35
N VAL A 132 -1.38 -8.18 8.47
CA VAL A 132 -2.15 -9.21 9.17
C VAL A 132 -3.46 -9.47 8.43
N ILE A 133 -3.68 -10.71 8.03
CA ILE A 133 -4.89 -11.16 7.32
C ILE A 133 -5.93 -11.65 8.31
N ASP A 134 -5.54 -12.53 9.24
CA ASP A 134 -6.40 -13.05 10.31
C ASP A 134 -5.67 -13.03 11.65
N GLY A 135 -6.43 -13.04 12.72
CA GLY A 135 -5.92 -13.13 14.08
C GLY A 135 -5.10 -11.91 14.50
N ARG A 136 -4.07 -12.16 15.27
CA ARG A 136 -3.17 -11.14 15.79
C ARG A 136 -1.74 -11.67 15.86
N LEU A 137 -0.78 -10.85 15.46
CA LEU A 137 0.65 -11.09 15.69
C LEU A 137 1.11 -10.33 16.93
N ALA A 138 1.80 -11.01 17.86
CA ALA A 138 2.37 -10.39 19.03
C ALA A 138 3.85 -10.78 19.22
N PRO A 139 4.64 -9.94 19.95
CA PRO A 139 6.01 -10.28 20.28
C PRO A 139 6.08 -11.54 21.14
N ARG A 140 7.15 -12.32 20.97
CA ARG A 140 7.44 -13.59 21.66
C ARG A 140 6.55 -14.77 21.27
N GLU A 141 5.70 -14.61 20.27
CA GLU A 141 4.95 -15.72 19.70
C GLU A 141 5.79 -16.49 18.69
N LYS A 142 5.54 -17.80 18.61
CA LYS A 142 6.11 -18.63 17.55
C LYS A 142 5.32 -18.44 16.27
N ILE A 143 6.06 -18.23 15.20
CA ILE A 143 5.53 -18.08 13.85
C ILE A 143 6.12 -19.17 12.96
N LYS A 144 5.37 -19.54 11.93
CA LYS A 144 5.80 -20.50 10.91
C LYS A 144 5.74 -19.86 9.54
N MET A 145 6.84 -19.90 8.82
CA MET A 145 6.88 -19.49 7.43
C MET A 145 6.18 -20.54 6.58
N MET A 146 5.08 -20.14 5.91
CA MET A 146 4.25 -21.09 5.17
C MET A 146 4.97 -21.69 3.95
N SER A 147 5.86 -20.91 3.33
CA SER A 147 6.61 -21.31 2.14
C SER A 147 7.72 -22.33 2.43
N THR A 148 8.44 -22.16 3.54
CA THR A 148 9.61 -22.98 3.91
C THR A 148 9.32 -23.98 5.02
N GLY A 149 8.25 -23.76 5.78
CA GLY A 149 7.95 -24.52 7.00
C GLY A 149 8.84 -24.18 8.19
N ALA A 150 9.75 -23.20 8.05
CA ALA A 150 10.65 -22.78 9.12
C ALA A 150 9.87 -22.12 10.28
N GLU A 151 10.27 -22.43 11.50
CA GLU A 151 9.68 -21.85 12.71
C GLU A 151 10.66 -20.83 13.33
N HIS A 152 10.12 -19.68 13.70
CA HIS A 152 10.86 -18.59 14.31
C HIS A 152 10.06 -18.02 15.51
N GLU A 153 10.74 -17.30 16.37
CA GLU A 153 10.09 -16.48 17.39
C GLU A 153 10.03 -15.02 16.89
N ALA A 154 8.88 -14.40 17.02
CA ALA A 154 8.72 -12.97 16.78
C ALA A 154 9.39 -12.18 17.90
N LEU A 155 10.63 -11.74 17.69
CA LEU A 155 11.39 -10.98 18.70
C LEU A 155 10.82 -9.60 18.91
N GLU A 156 10.42 -8.94 17.83
CA GLU A 156 9.81 -7.61 17.84
C GLU A 156 8.71 -7.53 16.78
N VAL A 157 7.63 -6.85 17.11
CA VAL A 157 6.52 -6.50 16.21
C VAL A 157 6.26 -5.00 16.37
N GLY A 158 6.08 -4.29 15.29
CA GLY A 158 5.87 -2.84 15.35
C GLY A 158 5.29 -2.23 14.09
N VAL A 159 5.17 -0.91 14.11
CA VAL A 159 4.71 -0.09 12.98
C VAL A 159 5.77 0.93 12.60
N SER A 160 5.71 1.43 11.36
CA SER A 160 6.53 2.56 10.90
C SER A 160 5.70 3.84 10.92
N ALA A 161 6.04 4.80 11.82
CA ALA A 161 5.26 6.01 12.01
C ALA A 161 6.11 7.26 12.37
N PRO A 162 6.90 7.83 11.46
CA PRO A 162 7.60 7.29 10.31
C PRO A 162 8.73 6.33 10.69
N GLU A 163 9.27 6.47 11.90
CA GLU A 163 10.32 5.59 12.43
C GLU A 163 9.73 4.25 12.93
N PRO A 164 10.48 3.16 12.83
CA PRO A 164 10.09 1.88 13.39
C PRO A 164 9.79 1.99 14.88
N THR A 165 8.56 1.70 15.26
CA THR A 165 8.08 1.81 16.64
C THR A 165 7.50 0.47 17.10
N PRO A 166 8.12 -0.18 18.11
CA PRO A 166 7.59 -1.42 18.66
C PRO A 166 6.18 -1.26 19.24
N THR A 167 5.34 -2.28 19.03
CA THR A 167 3.97 -2.33 19.54
C THR A 167 3.70 -3.63 20.31
N LYS A 168 2.57 -3.68 20.98
CA LYS A 168 2.12 -4.91 21.68
C LYS A 168 1.56 -5.97 20.73
N GLY A 169 1.47 -5.68 19.46
CA GLY A 169 0.98 -6.58 18.42
C GLY A 169 0.34 -5.83 17.26
N LEU A 170 0.02 -6.59 16.22
CA LEU A 170 -0.71 -6.14 15.02
C LEU A 170 -1.98 -6.96 14.90
N SER A 171 -3.11 -6.31 14.68
CA SER A 171 -4.43 -6.92 14.50
C SER A 171 -4.79 -7.04 13.01
N VAL A 172 -5.91 -7.67 12.70
CA VAL A 172 -6.43 -7.83 11.32
C VAL A 172 -6.40 -6.51 10.56
N GLY A 173 -5.84 -6.54 9.36
CA GLY A 173 -5.73 -5.41 8.44
C GLY A 173 -4.58 -4.45 8.74
N GLU A 174 -3.95 -4.55 9.91
CA GLU A 174 -2.80 -3.70 10.22
C GLU A 174 -1.56 -4.11 9.45
N VAL A 175 -0.83 -3.09 9.02
CA VAL A 175 0.47 -3.21 8.37
C VAL A 175 1.56 -2.80 9.34
N GLY A 176 2.61 -3.60 9.40
CA GLY A 176 3.73 -3.33 10.29
C GLY A 176 4.96 -4.14 9.91
N TYR A 177 5.86 -4.28 10.86
CA TYR A 177 7.08 -5.06 10.67
C TYR A 177 7.25 -6.13 11.74
N LEU A 178 8.04 -7.12 11.40
CA LEU A 178 8.39 -8.27 12.22
C LEU A 178 9.90 -8.48 12.18
N ILE A 179 10.50 -8.74 13.33
CA ILE A 179 11.92 -9.10 13.47
C ILE A 179 12.00 -10.47 14.13
N THR A 180 12.69 -11.40 13.49
CA THR A 180 12.89 -12.77 13.99
C THR A 180 14.33 -13.09 14.36
N GLY A 181 15.26 -12.15 14.13
CA GLY A 181 16.70 -12.38 14.34
C GLY A 181 17.38 -13.18 13.23
N VAL A 182 16.64 -13.57 12.19
CA VAL A 182 17.19 -14.24 11.00
C VAL A 182 18.11 -13.27 10.26
N LYS A 183 19.27 -13.79 9.82
CA LYS A 183 20.30 -12.98 9.12
C LYS A 183 20.29 -13.16 7.60
N ASP A 184 19.46 -14.06 7.09
CA ASP A 184 19.36 -14.34 5.66
C ASP A 184 17.90 -14.18 5.21
N VAL A 185 17.65 -13.27 4.25
CA VAL A 185 16.33 -12.99 3.67
C VAL A 185 15.65 -14.25 3.10
N ARG A 186 16.42 -15.25 2.68
CA ARG A 186 15.89 -16.52 2.16
C ARG A 186 15.27 -17.42 3.22
N GLN A 187 15.46 -17.10 4.50
CA GLN A 187 14.93 -17.86 5.64
C GLN A 187 13.75 -17.15 6.33
N SER A 188 13.43 -15.94 5.88
CA SER A 188 12.33 -15.12 6.42
C SER A 188 11.08 -15.22 5.58
#